data_8371adb43ba12195d518e8b34be2a58f
#
_entry.id   8371adb43ba12195d518e8b34be2a58f
#
_cell.length_a   1.000
_cell.length_b   1.000
_cell.length_c   1.000
_cell.angle_alpha   90.00
_cell.angle_beta   90.00
_cell.angle_gamma   90.00
#
_symmetry.space_group_name_H-M   'P 1'
#
loop_
_entity.id
_entity.type
_entity.pdbx_description
1 polymer ?
#
loop_
_entity_poly.entity_id
_entity_poly.type
_entity_poly.pdbx_seq_one_letter_code
_entity_poly.pdbx_strand_id
1 'polypeptide(L)'
;LEISKTYSIKSIVIGSGFAGIASALRLRSLGHEVILIERLDQLGGRARTFKKGEYKHDAGPTVITAPFLFRELFELFDEHLDDHLEFVHLDPYYRFYFSESDEYFNYRASIEDTKSEIEKFDPKDTRRYEDLLVESKLIYDIGFKKLVHRPFVSLYSMVSQIPALLRLKCYRTVWQMVSKHLKHPLIRKAFSIHPLLIGGNPFT
;
A
#
# COMPACT_ATOMS: atom_id res chain seq x y z
N LEU A 1 27.91 44.75 8.15
CA LEU A 1 27.25 43.44 8.32
C LEU A 1 26.03 43.41 7.41
N GLU A 2 26.23 42.92 6.17
CA GLU A 2 25.12 42.59 5.25
C GLU A 2 24.37 41.39 5.81
N ILE A 3 23.13 41.62 6.25
CA ILE A 3 22.19 40.56 6.57
C ILE A 3 21.80 39.93 5.23
N SER A 4 22.44 38.82 4.91
CA SER A 4 22.01 37.96 3.81
C SER A 4 20.53 37.62 4.01
N LYS A 5 19.65 38.23 3.23
CA LYS A 5 18.23 37.85 3.16
C LYS A 5 18.19 36.43 2.57
N THR A 6 18.11 35.43 3.44
CA THR A 6 17.83 34.08 3.06
C THR A 6 16.39 34.04 2.55
N TYR A 7 16.20 34.08 1.23
CA TYR A 7 14.88 33.93 0.63
C TYR A 7 14.43 32.49 0.83
N SER A 8 13.46 32.25 1.71
CA SER A 8 12.81 30.95 1.79
C SER A 8 11.96 30.74 0.55
N ILE A 9 12.09 29.59 -0.10
CA ILE A 9 11.25 29.23 -1.25
C ILE A 9 9.81 29.07 -0.73
N LYS A 10 8.87 29.79 -1.38
CA LYS A 10 7.44 29.64 -1.07
C LYS A 10 6.84 28.57 -1.97
N SER A 11 6.10 27.64 -1.37
CA SER A 11 5.44 26.54 -2.08
C SER A 11 3.97 26.46 -1.70
N ILE A 12 3.13 26.27 -2.69
CA ILE A 12 1.69 26.07 -2.50
C ILE A 12 1.35 24.64 -2.89
N VAL A 13 0.72 23.92 -1.97
CA VAL A 13 0.20 22.57 -2.18
C VAL A 13 -1.32 22.63 -2.20
N ILE A 14 -1.93 22.15 -3.27
CA ILE A 14 -3.39 22.18 -3.46
C ILE A 14 -3.94 20.76 -3.21
N GLY A 15 -4.82 20.65 -2.21
CA GLY A 15 -5.43 19.40 -1.77
C GLY A 15 -4.71 18.78 -0.58
N SER A 16 -5.48 18.37 0.43
CA SER A 16 -4.99 17.80 1.68
C SER A 16 -5.30 16.29 1.82
N GLY A 17 -5.36 15.56 0.72
CA GLY A 17 -5.29 14.10 0.75
C GLY A 17 -3.89 13.62 1.15
N PHE A 18 -3.67 12.32 1.33
CA PHE A 18 -2.37 11.77 1.74
C PHE A 18 -1.20 12.29 0.89
N ALA A 19 -1.36 12.35 -0.43
CA ALA A 19 -0.31 12.86 -1.31
C ALA A 19 0.01 14.34 -1.05
N GLY A 20 -1.01 15.18 -0.85
CA GLY A 20 -0.83 16.61 -0.57
C GLY A 20 -0.17 16.84 0.79
N ILE A 21 -0.63 16.15 1.83
CA ILE A 21 -0.03 16.22 3.17
C ILE A 21 1.44 15.77 3.12
N ALA A 22 1.72 14.60 2.51
CA ALA A 22 3.08 14.11 2.39
C ALA A 22 4.00 15.06 1.59
N SER A 23 3.48 15.67 0.52
CA SER A 23 4.23 16.67 -0.26
C SER A 23 4.51 17.92 0.55
N ALA A 24 3.51 18.43 1.28
CA ALA A 24 3.66 19.61 2.13
C ALA A 24 4.71 19.38 3.24
N LEU A 25 4.65 18.24 3.91
CA LEU A 25 5.62 17.86 4.94
C LEU A 25 7.05 17.76 4.38
N ARG A 26 7.24 17.08 3.24
CA ARG A 26 8.55 16.95 2.60
C ARG A 26 9.11 18.30 2.13
N LEU A 27 8.28 19.17 1.55
CA LEU A 27 8.71 20.53 1.20
C LEU A 27 9.09 21.33 2.42
N ARG A 28 8.32 21.19 3.52
CA ARG A 28 8.64 21.87 4.77
C ARG A 28 9.97 21.39 5.37
N SER A 29 10.24 20.09 5.34
CA SER A 29 11.51 19.53 5.81
C SER A 29 12.71 19.98 4.98
N LEU A 30 12.49 20.38 3.72
CA LEU A 30 13.49 20.99 2.84
C LEU A 30 13.67 22.51 3.07
N GLY A 31 12.99 23.10 4.06
CA GLY A 31 13.11 24.51 4.41
C GLY A 31 12.17 25.45 3.64
N HIS A 32 11.22 24.94 2.87
CA HIS A 32 10.23 25.79 2.19
C HIS A 32 9.21 26.37 3.17
N GLU A 33 8.75 27.60 2.87
CA GLU A 33 7.52 28.16 3.43
C GLU A 33 6.33 27.54 2.67
N VAL A 34 5.56 26.67 3.33
CA VAL A 34 4.52 25.87 2.66
C VAL A 34 3.13 26.37 3.04
N ILE A 35 2.29 26.59 2.02
CA ILE A 35 0.86 26.86 2.16
C ILE A 35 0.11 25.65 1.61
N LEU A 36 -0.65 24.95 2.48
CA LEU A 36 -1.54 23.87 2.09
C LEU A 36 -2.97 24.41 1.96
N ILE A 37 -3.54 24.28 0.76
CA ILE A 37 -4.89 24.74 0.43
C ILE A 37 -5.81 23.53 0.27
N GLU A 38 -6.91 23.52 1.02
CA GLU A 38 -7.97 22.51 0.91
C GLU A 38 -9.30 23.19 0.59
N ARG A 39 -10.07 22.61 -0.32
CA ARG A 39 -11.40 23.12 -0.72
C ARG A 39 -12.49 22.78 0.30
N LEU A 40 -12.32 21.65 0.99
CA LEU A 40 -13.29 21.14 1.97
C LEU A 40 -12.96 21.70 3.35
N ASP A 41 -13.91 21.59 4.25
CA ASP A 41 -13.79 21.96 5.67
C ASP A 41 -12.96 20.99 6.50
N GLN A 42 -12.60 19.82 5.90
CA GLN A 42 -11.83 18.76 6.56
C GLN A 42 -10.66 18.31 5.69
N LEU A 43 -9.55 18.01 6.36
CA LEU A 43 -8.37 17.42 5.73
C LEU A 43 -8.59 15.91 5.48
N GLY A 44 -7.68 15.29 4.72
CA GLY A 44 -7.64 13.84 4.53
C GLY A 44 -8.15 13.35 3.18
N GLY A 45 -8.87 14.17 2.41
CA GLY A 45 -9.36 13.80 1.09
C GLY A 45 -10.24 12.55 1.12
N ARG A 46 -9.84 11.47 0.44
CA ARG A 46 -10.56 10.18 0.45
C ARG A 46 -10.41 9.39 1.76
N ALA A 47 -9.49 9.76 2.62
CA ALA A 47 -9.28 9.13 3.93
C ALA A 47 -9.91 9.92 5.09
N ARG A 48 -10.74 10.92 4.78
CA ARG A 48 -11.45 11.69 5.80
C ARG A 48 -12.55 10.87 6.46
N THR A 49 -12.97 11.27 7.65
CA THR A 49 -14.15 10.73 8.35
C THR A 49 -15.38 11.59 8.08
N PHE A 50 -16.53 10.97 7.93
CA PHE A 50 -17.83 11.66 7.87
C PHE A 50 -18.57 11.54 9.21
N LYS A 51 -19.13 12.65 9.65
CA LYS A 51 -20.09 12.65 10.76
C LYS A 51 -21.51 12.79 10.24
N LYS A 52 -22.42 11.91 10.72
CA LYS A 52 -23.87 12.03 10.50
C LYS A 52 -24.57 11.82 11.85
N GLY A 53 -24.98 12.92 12.49
CA GLY A 53 -25.45 12.89 13.87
C GLY A 53 -24.32 12.42 14.82
N GLU A 54 -24.61 11.41 15.63
CA GLU A 54 -23.65 10.80 16.56
C GLU A 54 -22.70 9.80 15.90
N TYR A 55 -22.95 9.41 14.65
CA TYR A 55 -22.18 8.38 13.95
C TYR A 55 -20.99 8.97 13.21
N LYS A 56 -19.84 8.30 13.31
CA LYS A 56 -18.63 8.56 12.52
C LYS A 56 -18.42 7.42 11.53
N HIS A 57 -18.15 7.75 10.29
CA HIS A 57 -17.87 6.80 9.21
C HIS A 57 -16.56 7.18 8.52
N ASP A 58 -15.67 6.22 8.37
CA ASP A 58 -14.47 6.39 7.57
C ASP A 58 -14.84 6.35 6.08
N ALA A 59 -14.33 7.31 5.33
CA ALA A 59 -14.64 7.45 3.90
C ALA A 59 -13.78 6.58 3.00
N GLY A 60 -12.70 6.06 3.51
CA GLY A 60 -11.66 5.43 2.72
C GLY A 60 -11.01 4.23 3.38
N PRO A 61 -9.76 3.97 3.04
CA PRO A 61 -9.05 2.80 3.55
C PRO A 61 -8.88 2.86 5.06
N THR A 62 -9.34 1.81 5.74
CA THR A 62 -9.15 1.60 7.18
C THR A 62 -7.97 0.68 7.47
N VAL A 63 -7.51 -0.06 6.45
CA VAL A 63 -6.37 -0.98 6.55
C VAL A 63 -5.12 -0.31 5.97
N ILE A 64 -4.12 -0.10 6.82
CA ILE A 64 -2.84 0.48 6.43
C ILE A 64 -1.85 -0.65 6.12
N THR A 65 -1.49 -0.80 4.85
CA THR A 65 -0.59 -1.86 4.38
C THR A 65 0.89 -1.47 4.39
N ALA A 66 1.20 -0.16 4.53
CA ALA A 66 2.56 0.36 4.50
C ALA A 66 2.78 1.39 5.63
N PRO A 67 2.70 1.00 6.92
CA PRO A 67 2.83 1.92 8.05
C PRO A 67 4.19 2.63 8.11
N PHE A 68 5.25 2.03 7.55
CA PHE A 68 6.56 2.64 7.48
C PHE A 68 6.60 3.96 6.68
N LEU A 69 5.71 4.15 5.68
CA LEU A 69 5.61 5.42 4.94
C LEU A 69 5.09 6.57 5.82
N PHE A 70 4.23 6.25 6.79
CA PHE A 70 3.80 7.25 7.77
C PHE A 70 4.94 7.56 8.75
N ARG A 71 5.63 6.52 9.25
CA ARG A 71 6.77 6.68 10.17
C ARG A 71 7.84 7.59 9.57
N GLU A 72 8.18 7.40 8.30
CA GLU A 72 9.12 8.25 7.56
C GLU A 72 8.72 9.73 7.57
N LEU A 73 7.41 10.06 7.49
CA LEU A 73 6.95 11.46 7.51
C LEU A 73 7.08 12.11 8.89
N PHE A 74 6.88 11.37 9.97
CA PHE A 74 7.08 11.86 11.33
C PHE A 74 8.58 12.07 11.63
N GLU A 75 9.42 11.13 11.21
CA GLU A 75 10.87 11.20 11.36
C GLU A 75 11.51 12.42 10.67
N LEU A 76 10.87 13.00 9.63
CA LEU A 76 11.31 14.25 9.00
C LEU A 76 11.34 15.44 9.98
N PHE A 77 10.65 15.33 11.09
CA PHE A 77 10.50 16.40 12.10
C PHE A 77 10.95 15.95 13.49
N ASP A 78 11.76 14.90 13.57
CA ASP A 78 12.22 14.30 14.83
C ASP A 78 11.06 13.85 15.75
N GLU A 79 9.91 13.48 15.15
CA GLU A 79 8.72 13.00 15.83
C GLU A 79 8.58 11.48 15.69
N HIS A 80 7.99 10.84 16.68
CA HIS A 80 7.69 9.41 16.64
C HIS A 80 6.21 9.17 16.32
N LEU A 81 5.96 8.38 15.29
CA LEU A 81 4.60 8.04 14.86
C LEU A 81 3.74 7.48 16.00
N ASP A 82 4.34 6.63 16.83
CA ASP A 82 3.65 5.89 17.90
C ASP A 82 3.19 6.81 19.06
N ASP A 83 3.70 8.06 19.13
CA ASP A 83 3.23 9.08 20.08
C ASP A 83 1.92 9.75 19.60
N HIS A 84 1.57 9.61 18.33
CA HIS A 84 0.43 10.29 17.70
C HIS A 84 -0.64 9.33 17.20
N LEU A 85 -0.26 8.11 16.76
CA LEU A 85 -1.14 7.13 16.14
C LEU A 85 -0.87 5.73 16.67
N GLU A 86 -1.93 5.05 17.05
CA GLU A 86 -1.89 3.64 17.43
C GLU A 86 -2.30 2.77 16.25
N PHE A 87 -1.41 1.86 15.80
CA PHE A 87 -1.72 0.84 14.81
C PHE A 87 -2.02 -0.48 15.48
N VAL A 88 -3.21 -1.02 15.22
CA VAL A 88 -3.62 -2.33 15.71
C VAL A 88 -3.37 -3.37 14.64
N HIS A 89 -2.63 -4.41 14.97
CA HIS A 89 -2.44 -5.55 14.08
C HIS A 89 -3.73 -6.33 13.91
N LEU A 90 -4.10 -6.58 12.66
CA LEU A 90 -5.27 -7.40 12.33
C LEU A 90 -4.88 -8.87 12.23
N ASP A 91 -5.68 -9.75 12.83
CA ASP A 91 -5.61 -11.19 12.62
C ASP A 91 -7.02 -11.80 12.72
N PRO A 92 -7.57 -12.32 11.64
CA PRO A 92 -7.01 -12.38 10.30
C PRO A 92 -6.94 -11.00 9.60
N TYR A 93 -6.02 -10.84 8.64
CA TYR A 93 -6.01 -9.66 7.76
C TYR A 93 -7.28 -9.58 6.93
N TYR A 94 -7.72 -10.74 6.38
CA TYR A 94 -8.95 -10.88 5.62
C TYR A 94 -9.59 -12.23 5.91
N ARG A 95 -10.92 -12.25 5.94
CA ARG A 95 -11.73 -13.46 5.91
C ARG A 95 -12.52 -13.49 4.61
N PHE A 96 -12.30 -14.51 3.81
CA PHE A 96 -12.98 -14.74 2.54
C PHE A 96 -14.08 -15.77 2.75
N TYR A 97 -15.31 -15.36 2.53
CA TYR A 97 -16.47 -16.26 2.50
C TYR A 97 -16.75 -16.67 1.08
N PHE A 98 -16.93 -17.96 0.85
CA PHE A 98 -17.22 -18.54 -0.44
C PHE A 98 -18.69 -18.99 -0.44
N SER A 99 -19.57 -18.19 -1.05
CA SER A 99 -21.01 -18.45 -1.08
C SER A 99 -21.40 -19.78 -1.79
N GLU A 100 -20.49 -20.32 -2.60
CA GLU A 100 -20.70 -21.54 -3.37
C GLU A 100 -20.55 -22.82 -2.52
N SER A 101 -19.81 -22.78 -1.41
CA SER A 101 -19.46 -23.96 -0.59
C SER A 101 -19.71 -23.78 0.90
N ASP A 102 -20.20 -22.61 1.32
CA ASP A 102 -20.35 -22.23 2.74
C ASP A 102 -19.04 -22.33 3.56
N GLU A 103 -17.90 -22.30 2.85
CA GLU A 103 -16.58 -22.34 3.43
C GLU A 103 -16.02 -20.92 3.60
N TYR A 104 -15.03 -20.77 4.47
CA TYR A 104 -14.26 -19.53 4.59
C TYR A 104 -12.78 -19.81 4.71
N PHE A 105 -11.97 -18.86 4.22
CA PHE A 105 -10.53 -18.86 4.33
C PHE A 105 -10.09 -17.62 5.10
N ASN A 106 -9.24 -17.79 6.12
CA ASN A 106 -8.62 -16.69 6.84
C ASN A 106 -7.20 -16.47 6.31
N TYR A 107 -6.96 -15.27 5.79
CA TYR A 107 -5.59 -14.83 5.53
C TYR A 107 -5.03 -14.25 6.84
N ARG A 108 -4.14 -15.02 7.47
CA ARG A 108 -3.66 -14.76 8.83
C ARG A 108 -2.43 -13.86 8.84
N ALA A 109 -2.12 -13.31 10.02
CA ALA A 109 -0.98 -12.42 10.23
C ALA A 109 0.36 -13.15 10.10
N SER A 110 0.45 -14.43 10.49
CA SER A 110 1.66 -15.23 10.33
C SER A 110 1.61 -16.12 9.08
N ILE A 111 2.79 -16.41 8.52
CA ILE A 111 2.94 -17.33 7.39
C ILE A 111 2.48 -18.74 7.80
N GLU A 112 2.85 -19.21 8.98
CA GLU A 112 2.53 -20.56 9.46
C GLU A 112 1.03 -20.73 9.69
N ASP A 113 0.36 -19.73 10.27
CA ASP A 113 -1.09 -19.77 10.45
C ASP A 113 -1.82 -19.74 9.09
N THR A 114 -1.33 -18.96 8.12
CA THR A 114 -1.87 -18.94 6.77
C THR A 114 -1.68 -20.30 6.07
N LYS A 115 -0.52 -20.95 6.25
CA LYS A 115 -0.28 -22.31 5.75
C LYS A 115 -1.26 -23.32 6.34
N SER A 116 -1.52 -23.24 7.65
CA SER A 116 -2.50 -24.08 8.31
C SER A 116 -3.93 -23.87 7.78
N GLU A 117 -4.28 -22.64 7.42
CA GLU A 117 -5.56 -22.35 6.75
C GLU A 117 -5.60 -22.93 5.31
N ILE A 118 -4.52 -22.81 4.52
CA ILE A 118 -4.43 -23.39 3.17
C ILE A 118 -4.53 -24.92 3.21
N GLU A 119 -3.92 -25.56 4.21
CA GLU A 119 -3.90 -27.02 4.36
C GLU A 119 -5.30 -27.61 4.46
N LYS A 120 -6.29 -26.87 5.01
CA LYS A 120 -7.69 -27.29 5.09
C LYS A 120 -8.33 -27.46 3.70
N PHE A 121 -7.81 -26.78 2.68
CA PHE A 121 -8.32 -26.80 1.29
C PHE A 121 -7.49 -27.71 0.39
N ASP A 122 -6.17 -27.59 0.42
CA ASP A 122 -5.25 -28.46 -0.31
C ASP A 122 -3.87 -28.49 0.38
N PRO A 123 -3.50 -29.62 1.01
CA PRO A 123 -2.18 -29.78 1.65
C PRO A 123 -0.99 -29.55 0.69
N LYS A 124 -1.18 -29.80 -0.62
CA LYS A 124 -0.12 -29.56 -1.61
C LYS A 124 0.10 -28.06 -1.87
N ASP A 125 -0.93 -27.26 -1.74
CA ASP A 125 -0.84 -25.80 -1.91
C ASP A 125 -0.11 -25.12 -0.75
N THR A 126 -0.01 -25.75 0.42
CA THR A 126 0.78 -25.25 1.55
C THR A 126 2.25 -25.02 1.17
N ARG A 127 2.88 -26.01 0.52
CA ARG A 127 4.27 -25.85 0.05
C ARG A 127 4.37 -24.86 -1.12
N ARG A 128 3.41 -24.89 -2.04
CA ARG A 128 3.36 -23.97 -3.19
C ARG A 128 3.15 -22.52 -2.79
N TYR A 129 2.55 -22.28 -1.62
CA TYR A 129 2.40 -20.94 -1.06
C TYR A 129 3.76 -20.32 -0.72
N GLU A 130 4.72 -21.11 -0.24
CA GLU A 130 6.09 -20.63 0.01
C GLU A 130 6.76 -20.12 -1.28
N ASP A 131 6.58 -20.85 -2.39
CA ASP A 131 7.09 -20.42 -3.70
C ASP A 131 6.44 -19.11 -4.17
N LEU A 132 5.13 -18.94 -3.92
CA LEU A 132 4.41 -17.69 -4.19
C LEU A 132 4.96 -16.54 -3.35
N LEU A 133 5.25 -16.76 -2.07
CA LEU A 133 5.84 -15.76 -1.19
C LEU A 133 7.22 -15.32 -1.66
N VAL A 134 8.06 -16.25 -2.10
CA VAL A 134 9.39 -15.95 -2.63
C VAL A 134 9.29 -15.05 -3.89
N GLU A 135 8.40 -15.40 -4.84
CA GLU A 135 8.17 -14.59 -6.05
C GLU A 135 7.59 -13.21 -5.69
N SER A 136 6.62 -13.16 -4.78
CA SER A 136 6.00 -11.91 -4.32
C SER A 136 7.02 -11.00 -3.60
N LYS A 137 7.87 -11.58 -2.77
CA LYS A 137 8.95 -10.84 -2.08
C LYS A 137 9.92 -10.20 -3.07
N LEU A 138 10.30 -10.91 -4.13
CA LEU A 138 11.17 -10.37 -5.16
C LEU A 138 10.52 -9.16 -5.86
N ILE A 139 9.23 -9.26 -6.20
CA ILE A 139 8.46 -8.16 -6.80
C ILE A 139 8.41 -6.96 -5.84
N TYR A 140 8.13 -7.21 -4.55
CA TYR A 140 8.09 -6.17 -3.53
C TYR A 140 9.45 -5.48 -3.34
N ASP A 141 10.54 -6.22 -3.22
CA ASP A 141 11.87 -5.68 -2.99
C ASP A 141 12.35 -4.80 -4.17
N ILE A 142 11.97 -5.13 -5.40
CA ILE A 142 12.32 -4.33 -6.58
C ILE A 142 11.28 -3.25 -6.84
N GLY A 143 10.01 -3.62 -6.93
CA GLY A 143 8.92 -2.71 -7.32
C GLY A 143 8.61 -1.67 -6.24
N PHE A 144 8.51 -2.09 -5.01
CA PHE A 144 8.11 -1.21 -3.90
C PHE A 144 9.31 -0.52 -3.25
N LYS A 145 10.34 -1.26 -2.81
CA LYS A 145 11.47 -0.65 -2.10
C LYS A 145 12.40 0.18 -2.99
N LYS A 146 12.64 -0.24 -4.25
CA LYS A 146 13.58 0.47 -5.12
C LYS A 146 12.93 1.52 -6.01
N LEU A 147 11.71 1.26 -6.50
CA LEU A 147 11.08 2.11 -7.50
C LEU A 147 10.15 3.17 -6.90
N VAL A 148 9.63 2.96 -5.68
CA VAL A 148 8.72 3.92 -5.02
C VAL A 148 9.31 5.30 -4.83
N HIS A 149 10.62 5.38 -4.60
CA HIS A 149 11.35 6.65 -4.41
C HIS A 149 11.86 7.29 -5.72
N ARG A 150 11.60 6.65 -6.88
CA ARG A 150 12.08 7.16 -8.18
C ARG A 150 10.93 7.78 -8.96
N PRO A 151 10.99 9.09 -9.24
CA PRO A 151 9.98 9.73 -10.07
C PRO A 151 10.13 9.28 -11.53
N PHE A 152 9.03 8.90 -12.16
CA PHE A 152 8.98 8.56 -13.60
C PHE A 152 8.74 9.83 -14.42
N VAL A 153 9.73 10.72 -14.46
CA VAL A 153 9.61 12.04 -15.09
C VAL A 153 10.00 12.07 -16.57
N SER A 154 10.57 11.00 -17.11
CA SER A 154 10.99 10.96 -18.50
C SER A 154 10.81 9.58 -19.13
N LEU A 155 10.64 9.53 -20.46
CA LEU A 155 10.60 8.28 -21.21
C LEU A 155 11.88 7.44 -21.00
N TYR A 156 13.03 8.08 -20.87
CA TYR A 156 14.30 7.40 -20.59
C TYR A 156 14.24 6.68 -19.24
N SER A 157 13.71 7.33 -18.19
CA SER A 157 13.58 6.69 -16.87
C SER A 157 12.63 5.49 -16.90
N MET A 158 11.59 5.51 -17.73
CA MET A 158 10.67 4.38 -17.92
C MET A 158 11.34 3.23 -18.69
N VAL A 159 11.98 3.54 -19.82
CA VAL A 159 12.67 2.55 -20.67
C VAL A 159 13.80 1.85 -19.89
N SER A 160 14.55 2.57 -19.06
CA SER A 160 15.60 2.00 -18.21
C SER A 160 15.12 0.95 -17.22
N GLN A 161 13.82 0.89 -16.89
CA GLN A 161 13.23 -0.12 -16.00
C GLN A 161 12.75 -1.38 -16.74
N ILE A 162 12.71 -1.37 -18.08
CA ILE A 162 12.22 -2.53 -18.86
C ILE A 162 12.94 -3.83 -18.49
N PRO A 163 14.28 -3.90 -18.34
CA PRO A 163 14.94 -5.13 -17.96
C PRO A 163 14.48 -5.67 -16.61
N ALA A 164 14.24 -4.79 -15.61
CA ALA A 164 13.71 -5.17 -14.31
C ALA A 164 12.27 -5.69 -14.41
N LEU A 165 11.42 -5.00 -15.17
CA LEU A 165 10.03 -5.39 -15.40
C LEU A 165 9.92 -6.74 -16.12
N LEU A 166 10.77 -6.99 -17.11
CA LEU A 166 10.84 -8.28 -17.81
C LEU A 166 11.32 -9.39 -16.88
N ARG A 167 12.36 -9.14 -16.08
CA ARG A 167 12.86 -10.09 -15.07
C ARG A 167 11.79 -10.47 -14.05
N LEU A 168 11.00 -9.50 -13.60
CA LEU A 168 9.87 -9.70 -12.68
C LEU A 168 8.63 -10.26 -13.37
N LYS A 169 8.66 -10.37 -14.70
CA LYS A 169 7.51 -10.83 -15.50
C LYS A 169 6.23 -10.01 -15.25
N CYS A 170 6.38 -8.68 -15.11
CA CYS A 170 5.27 -7.75 -14.84
C CYS A 170 4.23 -7.67 -15.97
N TYR A 171 4.44 -8.36 -17.09
CA TYR A 171 3.46 -8.54 -18.16
C TYR A 171 2.38 -9.59 -17.82
N ARG A 172 2.55 -10.36 -16.74
CA ARG A 172 1.55 -11.34 -16.28
C ARG A 172 0.51 -10.66 -15.41
N THR A 173 -0.72 -11.17 -15.48
CA THR A 173 -1.76 -10.79 -14.53
C THR A 173 -1.50 -11.41 -13.15
N VAL A 174 -2.10 -10.84 -12.11
CA VAL A 174 -2.00 -11.42 -10.76
C VAL A 174 -2.62 -12.83 -10.73
N TRP A 175 -3.73 -13.02 -11.44
CA TRP A 175 -4.34 -14.34 -11.58
C TRP A 175 -3.38 -15.38 -12.19
N GLN A 176 -2.64 -15.02 -13.24
CA GLN A 176 -1.65 -15.89 -13.86
C GLN A 176 -0.49 -16.22 -12.89
N MET A 177 -0.01 -15.22 -12.15
CA MET A 177 1.04 -15.42 -11.15
C MET A 177 0.57 -16.37 -10.03
N VAL A 178 -0.58 -16.10 -9.43
CA VAL A 178 -1.15 -16.93 -8.36
C VAL A 178 -1.45 -18.35 -8.86
N SER A 179 -2.06 -18.49 -10.06
CA SER A 179 -2.43 -19.78 -10.63
C SER A 179 -1.25 -20.65 -11.06
N LYS A 180 -0.07 -20.04 -11.27
CA LYS A 180 1.18 -20.78 -11.49
C LYS A 180 1.52 -21.63 -10.26
N HIS A 181 1.38 -21.04 -9.08
CA HIS A 181 1.74 -21.68 -7.81
C HIS A 181 0.55 -22.45 -7.21
N LEU A 182 -0.52 -21.77 -6.85
CA LEU A 182 -1.67 -22.36 -6.17
C LEU A 182 -2.61 -23.06 -7.15
N LYS A 183 -3.22 -24.18 -6.74
CA LYS A 183 -4.10 -24.99 -7.59
C LYS A 183 -5.54 -25.04 -7.11
N HIS A 184 -5.77 -24.97 -5.81
CA HIS A 184 -7.13 -24.97 -5.28
C HIS A 184 -7.91 -23.72 -5.74
N PRO A 185 -9.11 -23.85 -6.34
CA PRO A 185 -9.83 -22.74 -6.97
C PRO A 185 -10.14 -21.59 -6.01
N LEU A 186 -10.60 -21.90 -4.79
CA LEU A 186 -10.98 -20.89 -3.79
C LEU A 186 -9.75 -20.14 -3.27
N ILE A 187 -8.65 -20.86 -3.02
CA ILE A 187 -7.39 -20.26 -2.54
C ILE A 187 -6.81 -19.34 -3.63
N ARG A 188 -6.89 -19.73 -4.93
CA ARG A 188 -6.51 -18.84 -6.04
C ARG A 188 -7.34 -17.56 -6.06
N LYS A 189 -8.66 -17.65 -5.87
CA LYS A 189 -9.54 -16.47 -5.78
C LYS A 189 -9.09 -15.56 -4.65
N ALA A 190 -8.87 -16.10 -3.44
CA ALA A 190 -8.46 -15.34 -2.27
C ALA A 190 -7.14 -14.58 -2.48
N PHE A 191 -6.11 -15.24 -3.00
CA PHE A 191 -4.80 -14.61 -3.24
C PHE A 191 -4.75 -13.69 -4.46
N SER A 192 -5.80 -13.67 -5.30
CA SER A 192 -5.88 -12.78 -6.46
C SER A 192 -6.62 -11.47 -6.19
N ILE A 193 -7.09 -11.20 -4.97
CA ILE A 193 -7.88 -10.01 -4.63
C ILE A 193 -7.10 -8.69 -4.68
N HIS A 194 -5.77 -8.73 -4.51
CA HIS A 194 -4.94 -7.53 -4.30
C HIS A 194 -5.15 -6.41 -5.33
N PRO A 195 -5.29 -6.66 -6.65
CA PRO A 195 -5.58 -5.60 -7.61
C PRO A 195 -6.90 -4.86 -7.34
N LEU A 196 -7.90 -5.56 -6.78
CA LEU A 196 -9.20 -4.94 -6.47
C LEU A 196 -9.08 -3.84 -5.42
N LEU A 197 -8.09 -3.93 -4.50
CA LEU A 197 -7.86 -2.92 -3.45
C LEU A 197 -7.45 -1.56 -4.03
N ILE A 198 -6.91 -1.54 -5.26
CA ILE A 198 -6.50 -0.33 -5.97
C ILE A 198 -7.37 -0.06 -7.21
N GLY A 199 -8.50 -0.75 -7.33
CA GLY A 199 -9.43 -0.61 -8.46
C GLY A 199 -9.00 -1.32 -9.74
N GLY A 200 -8.03 -2.24 -9.66
CA GLY A 200 -7.57 -3.06 -10.78
C GLY A 200 -8.36 -4.36 -10.93
N ASN A 201 -8.21 -4.98 -12.09
CA ASN A 201 -8.77 -6.30 -12.39
C ASN A 201 -7.67 -7.36 -12.28
N PRO A 202 -7.84 -8.45 -11.50
CA PRO A 202 -6.81 -9.49 -11.35
C PRO A 202 -6.56 -10.31 -12.63
N PHE A 203 -7.45 -10.23 -13.62
CA PHE A 203 -7.40 -11.01 -14.85
C PHE A 203 -6.83 -10.26 -16.08
N THR A 204 -6.65 -8.94 -15.95
CA THR A 204 -6.17 -8.09 -17.07
C THR A 204 -4.94 -7.30 -16.69
#